data_f7326ce87e3e8433c615e1685278c5fc
#
_entry.id   f7326ce87e3e8433c615e1685278c5fc
#
_cell.length_a   1.000
_cell.length_b   1.000
_cell.length_c   1.000
_cell.angle_alpha   90.00
_cell.angle_beta   90.00
_cell.angle_gamma   90.00
#
_symmetry.space_group_name_H-M   'P 1'
#
loop_
_entity.id
_entity.type
_entity.pdbx_description
1 polymer ?
#
loop_
_entity_poly.entity_id
_entity_poly.type
_entity_poly.pdbx_seq_one_letter_code
_entity_poly.pdbx_strand_id
1 'polypeptide(L)'
;MSCRAAAECETENETEHKKQAPVRLAIRLTAVAAASALIAAGLAACSGAGAPIASASHHARPAASHPAPRPVPPAMQVIRVPSAPRHVKARGAALANAGTDRLLWSRQLGTERPIGSITKVMTALVVIEAGGLDRKIRIPKAVIQYVAKYQGESAGLHPGDVVTTRVLLEALLLQSACDAAYVLATTYGPGIPAFLAKMNAAARQLGMTHTHFTSPDGLPYPTEYSTYSTPADLLTLGMAAMKLPLFRSIVAQRFYHLAKRRGHHHSYWWDNTNDLIGDYPGADGIKTGYTDAARHCLLFEAARHGVTLIGVVLGSPDTGPQAGAQAAAHLLNWGFGLKAAASG
;
A
#
# COMPACT_ATOMS: atom_id res chain seq x y z
N MET A 1 -67.27 5.81 17.21
CA MET A 1 -67.27 4.34 17.38
C MET A 1 -66.01 3.89 16.68
N SER A 2 -65.07 3.48 17.23
CA SER A 2 -64.53 2.80 18.38
C SER A 2 -63.12 2.39 17.96
N CYS A 3 -62.14 2.98 18.64
CA CYS A 3 -60.77 2.47 18.71
C CYS A 3 -60.73 1.06 19.27
N ARG A 4 -59.86 0.20 18.74
CA ARG A 4 -59.10 -0.84 19.44
C ARG A 4 -58.62 -1.87 18.43
N ALA A 5 -57.30 -1.83 18.12
CA ALA A 5 -56.44 -2.99 17.90
C ALA A 5 -55.09 -2.50 17.36
N ALA A 6 -54.24 -2.07 18.28
CA ALA A 6 -52.79 -1.89 18.04
C ALA A 6 -52.12 -2.03 19.41
N ALA A 7 -51.94 -3.24 19.87
CA ALA A 7 -51.03 -3.60 20.98
C ALA A 7 -51.03 -5.14 21.02
N GLU A 8 -49.96 -5.75 20.50
CA GLU A 8 -49.48 -7.11 20.80
C GLU A 8 -48.60 -7.59 19.62
N CYS A 9 -47.33 -7.07 19.62
CA CYS A 9 -46.21 -7.76 18.97
C CYS A 9 -44.89 -7.06 19.35
N GLU A 10 -44.65 -6.90 20.65
CA GLU A 10 -43.34 -6.62 21.23
C GLU A 10 -43.22 -7.56 22.43
N THR A 11 -42.53 -8.66 22.24
CA THR A 11 -41.77 -9.43 23.24
C THR A 11 -41.44 -10.77 22.60
N GLU A 12 -40.21 -10.93 22.15
CA GLU A 12 -39.45 -12.18 22.06
C GLU A 12 -38.27 -11.96 21.10
N ASN A 13 -37.19 -11.36 21.62
CA ASN A 13 -35.82 -11.63 21.17
C ASN A 13 -34.76 -10.93 22.03
N GLU A 14 -34.84 -11.12 23.34
CA GLU A 14 -33.72 -10.89 24.25
C GLU A 14 -33.45 -12.21 24.97
N THR A 15 -32.44 -12.93 24.57
CA THR A 15 -31.61 -13.86 25.37
C THR A 15 -30.95 -14.87 24.45
N GLU A 16 -29.71 -14.55 24.02
CA GLU A 16 -28.63 -15.56 23.86
C GLU A 16 -27.29 -14.89 23.56
N HIS A 17 -26.79 -14.08 24.49
CA HIS A 17 -25.37 -13.80 24.59
C HIS A 17 -24.76 -14.68 25.66
N LYS A 18 -24.49 -15.96 25.36
CA LYS A 18 -23.68 -16.85 26.20
C LYS A 18 -22.20 -16.67 25.85
N LYS A 19 -21.52 -16.05 26.82
CA LYS A 19 -20.12 -16.23 27.26
C LYS A 19 -19.35 -17.35 26.56
N GLN A 20 -18.39 -17.01 25.73
CA GLN A 20 -17.27 -17.88 25.41
C GLN A 20 -16.03 -17.42 26.17
N ALA A 21 -15.56 -18.29 27.07
CA ALA A 21 -14.33 -18.15 27.83
C ALA A 21 -13.12 -18.48 26.93
N PRO A 22 -11.92 -17.90 27.18
CA PRO A 22 -10.75 -18.18 26.38
C PRO A 22 -10.14 -19.55 26.69
N VAL A 23 -10.01 -20.39 25.67
CA VAL A 23 -9.29 -21.66 25.73
C VAL A 23 -7.78 -21.35 25.77
N ARG A 24 -7.15 -21.54 26.92
CA ARG A 24 -5.69 -21.54 27.07
C ARG A 24 -5.12 -22.84 26.50
N LEU A 25 -4.49 -22.78 25.34
CA LEU A 25 -3.74 -23.90 24.76
C LEU A 25 -2.30 -23.89 25.32
N ALA A 26 -2.01 -24.87 26.18
CA ALA A 26 -0.68 -25.09 26.73
C ALA A 26 0.23 -25.75 25.65
N ILE A 27 1.21 -25.02 25.16
CA ILE A 27 2.25 -25.55 24.25
C ILE A 27 3.31 -26.22 25.10
N ARG A 28 3.41 -27.56 25.00
CA ARG A 28 4.53 -28.35 25.54
C ARG A 28 5.73 -28.20 24.57
N LEU A 29 6.81 -27.60 25.04
CA LEU A 29 8.11 -27.67 24.40
C LEU A 29 8.67 -29.07 24.50
N THR A 30 8.91 -29.73 23.39
CA THR A 30 9.82 -30.88 23.29
C THR A 30 11.07 -30.44 22.53
N ALA A 31 12.18 -30.42 23.21
CA ALA A 31 13.51 -30.22 22.69
C ALA A 31 13.91 -31.45 21.84
N VAL A 32 14.38 -31.24 20.61
CA VAL A 32 15.09 -32.26 19.81
C VAL A 32 16.52 -31.79 19.61
N ALA A 33 17.43 -32.60 20.14
CA ALA A 33 18.87 -32.40 20.14
C ALA A 33 19.47 -32.58 18.73
N ALA A 34 20.59 -31.88 18.56
CA ALA A 34 21.46 -31.91 17.38
C ALA A 34 22.13 -33.26 17.15
N ALA A 35 22.31 -33.65 15.90
CA ALA A 35 23.31 -34.63 15.47
C ALA A 35 24.08 -34.06 14.29
N SER A 36 25.31 -33.68 14.54
CA SER A 36 26.33 -33.33 13.55
C SER A 36 26.93 -34.62 12.99
N ALA A 37 27.02 -34.77 11.67
CA ALA A 37 27.84 -35.76 11.03
C ALA A 37 28.69 -35.12 9.93
N LEU A 38 29.98 -35.04 10.20
CA LEU A 38 31.07 -34.80 9.25
C LEU A 38 31.21 -36.00 8.31
N ILE A 39 31.34 -35.77 6.99
CA ILE A 39 32.01 -36.71 6.08
C ILE A 39 32.97 -35.90 5.22
N ALA A 40 34.26 -36.27 5.37
CA ALA A 40 35.40 -35.78 4.60
C ALA A 40 35.73 -36.68 3.46
N ALA A 41 36.28 -36.09 2.38
CA ALA A 41 37.29 -36.55 1.44
C ALA A 41 36.97 -37.72 0.47
N GLY A 42 37.26 -37.42 -0.81
CA GLY A 42 37.43 -38.37 -1.89
C GLY A 42 37.89 -37.70 -3.19
N LEU A 43 39.20 -37.36 -3.27
CA LEU A 43 39.84 -37.03 -4.55
C LEU A 43 40.06 -38.28 -5.35
N ALA A 44 39.57 -38.35 -6.58
CA ALA A 44 40.04 -39.28 -7.59
C ALA A 44 40.21 -38.54 -8.93
N ALA A 45 41.43 -38.42 -9.36
CA ALA A 45 41.82 -37.94 -10.67
C ALA A 45 41.63 -39.08 -11.70
N CYS A 46 40.96 -38.76 -12.81
CA CYS A 46 41.04 -39.61 -14.04
C CYS A 46 41.25 -38.69 -15.25
N SER A 47 42.44 -38.81 -15.81
CA SER A 47 42.82 -38.27 -17.11
C SER A 47 42.12 -39.07 -18.21
N GLY A 48 41.47 -38.42 -19.15
CA GLY A 48 40.85 -39.04 -20.32
C GLY A 48 40.81 -38.06 -21.50
N ALA A 49 41.40 -38.49 -22.59
CA ALA A 49 41.75 -37.80 -23.83
C ALA A 49 40.61 -37.06 -24.54
N GLY A 50 41.00 -36.02 -25.26
CA GLY A 50 40.12 -35.07 -25.96
C GLY A 50 39.46 -35.65 -27.23
N ALA A 51 38.27 -35.10 -27.48
CA ALA A 51 37.64 -35.05 -28.80
C ALA A 51 37.20 -33.58 -29.06
N PRO A 52 37.26 -33.07 -30.30
CA PRO A 52 37.00 -31.69 -30.63
C PRO A 52 35.51 -31.37 -30.54
N ILE A 53 35.18 -30.39 -29.74
CA ILE A 53 33.80 -29.86 -29.59
C ILE A 53 33.55 -28.86 -30.72
N ALA A 54 32.55 -29.15 -31.57
CA ALA A 54 32.05 -28.26 -32.57
C ALA A 54 31.56 -26.91 -31.92
N SER A 55 32.02 -25.79 -32.45
CA SER A 55 31.58 -24.44 -32.07
C SER A 55 30.09 -24.27 -32.31
N ALA A 56 29.29 -24.32 -31.25
CA ALA A 56 27.93 -23.81 -31.26
C ALA A 56 27.93 -22.28 -31.26
N SER A 57 27.49 -21.68 -32.33
CA SER A 57 27.27 -20.23 -32.43
C SER A 57 26.22 -19.79 -31.40
N HIS A 58 26.66 -19.14 -30.34
CA HIS A 58 25.80 -18.47 -29.41
C HIS A 58 25.12 -17.28 -30.09
N HIS A 59 23.86 -17.42 -30.49
CA HIS A 59 23.01 -16.28 -30.79
C HIS A 59 22.87 -15.46 -29.49
N ALA A 60 23.54 -14.33 -29.47
CA ALA A 60 23.41 -13.35 -28.38
C ALA A 60 21.94 -12.93 -28.27
N ARG A 61 21.31 -13.27 -27.13
CA ARG A 61 19.99 -12.79 -26.75
C ARG A 61 20.06 -11.28 -26.63
N PRO A 62 19.15 -10.49 -27.25
CA PRO A 62 19.18 -9.03 -27.12
C PRO A 62 19.16 -8.66 -25.63
N ALA A 63 20.11 -7.88 -25.18
CA ALA A 63 20.15 -7.30 -23.84
C ALA A 63 18.85 -6.49 -23.66
N ALA A 64 18.08 -6.83 -22.63
CA ALA A 64 16.92 -6.03 -22.24
C ALA A 64 17.40 -4.62 -21.97
N SER A 65 16.98 -3.66 -22.80
CA SER A 65 17.28 -2.24 -22.59
C SER A 65 16.71 -1.81 -21.24
N HIS A 66 17.60 -1.48 -20.31
CA HIS A 66 17.18 -0.84 -19.07
C HIS A 66 16.55 0.50 -19.43
N PRO A 67 15.34 0.82 -18.90
CA PRO A 67 14.77 2.14 -19.09
C PRO A 67 15.76 3.18 -18.54
N ALA A 68 15.92 4.28 -19.27
CA ALA A 68 16.77 5.39 -18.87
C ALA A 68 16.39 5.87 -17.46
N PRO A 69 17.37 6.26 -16.61
CA PRO A 69 17.06 6.79 -15.29
C PRO A 69 16.13 7.99 -15.42
N ARG A 70 15.02 7.98 -14.64
CA ARG A 70 14.11 9.12 -14.59
C ARG A 70 14.84 10.33 -14.00
N PRO A 71 14.55 11.55 -14.50
CA PRO A 71 15.06 12.75 -13.86
C PRO A 71 14.58 12.77 -12.41
N VAL A 72 15.51 12.95 -11.47
CA VAL A 72 15.21 13.19 -10.05
C VAL A 72 14.34 14.45 -9.97
N PRO A 73 13.17 14.41 -9.29
CA PRO A 73 12.35 15.60 -9.16
C PRO A 73 13.17 16.72 -8.50
N PRO A 74 13.02 17.97 -8.95
CA PRO A 74 13.69 19.10 -8.30
C PRO A 74 13.26 19.16 -6.83
N ALA A 75 14.17 19.50 -5.94
CA ALA A 75 13.85 19.70 -4.53
C ALA A 75 12.71 20.72 -4.39
N MET A 76 11.67 20.38 -3.65
CA MET A 76 10.51 21.25 -3.45
C MET A 76 10.95 22.59 -2.84
N GLN A 77 10.56 23.70 -3.46
CA GLN A 77 10.84 25.03 -2.93
C GLN A 77 9.97 25.32 -1.70
N VAL A 78 10.61 25.67 -0.60
CA VAL A 78 9.90 26.07 0.63
C VAL A 78 9.48 27.54 0.52
N ILE A 79 8.19 27.80 0.67
CA ILE A 79 7.67 29.17 0.73
C ILE A 79 7.45 29.63 2.17
N ARG A 80 7.68 30.92 2.43
CA ARG A 80 7.36 31.51 3.73
C ARG A 80 5.85 31.78 3.80
N VAL A 81 5.15 31.09 4.73
CA VAL A 81 3.71 31.26 4.96
C VAL A 81 3.47 32.07 6.24
N PRO A 82 2.39 32.88 6.30
CA PRO A 82 2.15 33.80 7.42
C PRO A 82 1.75 33.12 8.73
N SER A 83 1.27 31.88 8.70
CA SER A 83 0.82 31.15 9.89
C SER A 83 1.01 29.64 9.73
N ALA A 84 1.20 28.92 10.83
CA ALA A 84 1.22 27.46 10.84
C ALA A 84 -0.21 26.89 10.95
N PRO A 85 -0.48 25.67 10.40
CA PRO A 85 -1.76 25.01 10.56
C PRO A 85 -2.00 24.63 12.03
N ARG A 86 -3.23 24.81 12.50
CA ARG A 86 -3.65 24.42 13.85
C ARG A 86 -4.29 23.03 13.83
N HIS A 87 -4.29 22.34 14.95
CA HIS A 87 -4.97 21.05 15.17
C HIS A 87 -4.47 19.87 14.31
N VAL A 88 -3.33 20.01 13.65
CA VAL A 88 -2.70 18.87 12.94
C VAL A 88 -2.02 17.95 13.96
N LYS A 89 -2.77 16.94 14.42
CA LYS A 89 -2.28 15.95 15.40
C LYS A 89 -1.58 14.80 14.65
N ALA A 90 -0.34 15.01 14.22
CA ALA A 90 0.49 14.01 13.57
C ALA A 90 1.94 14.18 14.02
N ARG A 91 2.70 13.07 14.10
CA ARG A 91 4.13 13.11 14.45
C ARG A 91 4.99 13.66 13.30
N GLY A 92 4.64 13.32 12.06
CA GLY A 92 5.24 13.85 10.84
C GLY A 92 4.14 14.31 9.88
N ALA A 93 4.34 15.40 9.15
CA ALA A 93 3.37 15.86 8.17
C ALA A 93 4.00 16.80 7.16
N ALA A 94 3.41 16.88 5.95
CA ALA A 94 3.78 17.86 4.96
C ALA A 94 2.58 18.19 4.06
N LEU A 95 2.54 19.40 3.51
CA LEU A 95 1.57 19.85 2.52
C LEU A 95 2.30 20.62 1.43
N ALA A 96 2.02 20.31 0.19
CA ALA A 96 2.56 20.98 -0.98
C ALA A 96 1.45 21.35 -1.98
N ASN A 97 1.70 22.33 -2.82
CA ASN A 97 0.91 22.60 -4.01
C ASN A 97 1.45 21.73 -5.15
N ALA A 98 0.65 20.77 -5.61
CA ALA A 98 1.05 19.81 -6.64
C ALA A 98 1.19 20.44 -8.05
N GLY A 99 0.56 21.59 -8.30
CA GLY A 99 0.67 22.30 -9.57
C GLY A 99 1.94 23.12 -9.71
N THR A 100 2.55 23.54 -8.58
CA THR A 100 3.74 24.40 -8.55
C THR A 100 4.95 23.74 -7.89
N ASP A 101 4.83 22.49 -7.43
CA ASP A 101 5.85 21.75 -6.67
C ASP A 101 6.36 22.51 -5.43
N ARG A 102 5.54 23.39 -4.85
CA ARG A 102 5.92 24.22 -3.71
C ARG A 102 5.48 23.59 -2.39
N LEU A 103 6.43 23.41 -1.47
CA LEU A 103 6.15 22.99 -0.10
C LEU A 103 5.55 24.16 0.68
N LEU A 104 4.31 24.01 1.14
CA LEU A 104 3.59 25.03 1.90
C LEU A 104 3.91 24.95 3.38
N TRP A 105 4.00 23.76 3.95
CA TRP A 105 4.30 23.55 5.36
C TRP A 105 4.76 22.11 5.61
N SER A 106 5.56 21.95 6.67
CA SER A 106 5.96 20.61 7.12
C SER A 106 6.23 20.54 8.62
N ARG A 107 6.16 19.33 9.14
CA ARG A 107 6.60 18.92 10.47
C ARG A 107 7.43 17.64 10.32
N GLN A 108 8.66 17.64 10.84
CA GLN A 108 9.55 16.46 10.80
C GLN A 108 9.71 15.93 9.36
N LEU A 109 9.95 16.84 8.40
CA LEU A 109 9.92 16.59 6.96
C LEU A 109 10.81 15.41 6.52
N GLY A 110 12.05 15.32 7.06
CA GLY A 110 13.04 14.29 6.75
C GLY A 110 13.14 13.17 7.79
N THR A 111 12.20 13.08 8.74
CA THR A 111 12.27 12.03 9.77
C THR A 111 11.64 10.74 9.27
N GLU A 112 12.43 9.66 9.25
CA GLU A 112 11.99 8.32 8.88
C GLU A 112 10.97 7.78 9.88
N ARG A 113 9.88 7.20 9.37
CA ARG A 113 8.78 6.63 10.15
C ARG A 113 8.19 5.42 9.47
N PRO A 114 7.65 4.44 10.22
CA PRO A 114 6.77 3.42 9.65
C PRO A 114 5.58 4.08 8.96
N ILE A 115 5.16 3.52 7.83
CA ILE A 115 4.13 4.11 6.96
C ILE A 115 2.92 3.20 6.72
N GLY A 116 2.99 1.96 7.20
CA GLY A 116 1.94 0.97 7.00
C GLY A 116 1.56 0.83 5.52
N SER A 117 0.27 0.70 5.27
CA SER A 117 -0.27 0.45 3.92
C SER A 117 -0.11 1.60 2.92
N ILE A 118 0.48 2.76 3.28
CA ILE A 118 0.90 3.74 2.25
C ILE A 118 1.93 3.10 1.29
N THR A 119 2.65 2.08 1.73
CA THR A 119 3.53 1.21 0.91
C THR A 119 2.86 0.74 -0.39
N LYS A 120 1.56 0.47 -0.37
CA LYS A 120 0.80 -0.04 -1.53
C LYS A 120 0.73 0.94 -2.70
N VAL A 121 1.02 2.22 -2.45
CA VAL A 121 1.18 3.22 -3.51
C VAL A 121 2.40 2.88 -4.39
N MET A 122 3.53 2.52 -3.79
CA MET A 122 4.71 2.07 -4.54
C MET A 122 4.46 0.74 -5.25
N THR A 123 3.76 -0.19 -4.61
CA THR A 123 3.36 -1.46 -5.24
C THR A 123 2.50 -1.21 -6.50
N ALA A 124 1.49 -0.34 -6.39
CA ALA A 124 0.66 0.02 -7.54
C ALA A 124 1.46 0.72 -8.64
N LEU A 125 2.34 1.66 -8.28
CA LEU A 125 3.21 2.37 -9.24
C LEU A 125 4.06 1.39 -10.04
N VAL A 126 4.78 0.48 -9.39
CA VAL A 126 5.62 -0.53 -10.05
C VAL A 126 4.81 -1.44 -10.97
N VAL A 127 3.60 -1.85 -10.56
CA VAL A 127 2.71 -2.71 -11.35
C VAL A 127 2.16 -1.98 -12.57
N ILE A 128 1.67 -0.76 -12.39
CA ILE A 128 1.07 0.03 -13.48
C ILE A 128 2.13 0.34 -14.54
N GLU A 129 3.34 0.69 -14.14
CA GLU A 129 4.46 0.96 -15.04
C GLU A 129 4.96 -0.27 -15.78
N ALA A 130 4.88 -1.45 -15.16
CA ALA A 130 5.20 -2.71 -15.82
C ALA A 130 4.17 -3.09 -16.89
N GLY A 131 2.97 -2.49 -16.89
CA GLY A 131 1.92 -2.74 -17.86
C GLY A 131 1.20 -4.08 -17.67
N GLY A 132 0.57 -4.59 -18.75
CA GLY A 132 -0.18 -5.86 -18.68
C GLY A 132 -1.40 -5.79 -17.78
N LEU A 133 -2.12 -4.64 -17.78
CA LEU A 133 -3.24 -4.38 -16.86
C LEU A 133 -4.43 -5.31 -17.08
N ASP A 134 -4.60 -5.85 -18.28
CA ASP A 134 -5.66 -6.82 -18.61
C ASP A 134 -5.20 -8.27 -18.49
N ARG A 135 -3.96 -8.51 -18.02
CA ARG A 135 -3.44 -9.84 -17.72
C ARG A 135 -4.34 -10.54 -16.73
N LYS A 136 -4.82 -11.72 -17.11
CA LYS A 136 -5.61 -12.60 -16.25
C LYS A 136 -4.69 -13.34 -15.28
N ILE A 137 -5.00 -13.25 -14.00
CA ILE A 137 -4.22 -13.82 -12.92
C ILE A 137 -5.14 -14.75 -12.11
N ARG A 138 -4.69 -16.00 -11.92
CA ARG A 138 -5.38 -16.94 -11.04
C ARG A 138 -4.91 -16.73 -9.61
N ILE A 139 -5.87 -16.57 -8.69
CA ILE A 139 -5.59 -16.38 -7.26
C ILE A 139 -5.01 -17.67 -6.68
N PRO A 140 -3.78 -17.67 -6.16
CA PRO A 140 -3.14 -18.86 -5.61
C PRO A 140 -3.67 -19.20 -4.23
N LYS A 141 -3.66 -20.48 -3.84
CA LYS A 141 -4.04 -20.93 -2.48
C LYS A 141 -3.16 -20.30 -1.39
N ALA A 142 -1.92 -19.97 -1.69
CA ALA A 142 -0.96 -19.37 -0.77
C ALA A 142 -1.41 -18.00 -0.20
N VAL A 143 -2.34 -17.31 -0.86
CA VAL A 143 -2.88 -16.03 -0.38
C VAL A 143 -3.54 -16.16 0.99
N ILE A 144 -4.24 -17.28 1.27
CA ILE A 144 -4.90 -17.52 2.57
C ILE A 144 -3.86 -17.62 3.67
N GLN A 145 -2.79 -18.39 3.43
CA GLN A 145 -1.71 -18.55 4.41
C GLN A 145 -0.96 -17.24 4.65
N TYR A 146 -0.78 -16.43 3.60
CA TYR A 146 -0.14 -15.12 3.71
C TYR A 146 -0.94 -14.18 4.61
N VAL A 147 -2.24 -14.01 4.35
CA VAL A 147 -3.12 -13.15 5.16
C VAL A 147 -3.22 -13.65 6.60
N ALA A 148 -3.41 -14.95 6.80
CA ALA A 148 -3.50 -15.55 8.14
C ALA A 148 -2.20 -15.39 8.95
N LYS A 149 -1.03 -15.55 8.30
CA LYS A 149 0.28 -15.41 8.94
C LYS A 149 0.54 -13.99 9.43
N TYR A 150 0.19 -13.00 8.63
CA TYR A 150 0.53 -11.60 8.89
C TYR A 150 -0.63 -10.77 9.40
N GLN A 151 -1.83 -11.36 9.53
CA GLN A 151 -3.07 -10.70 10.00
C GLN A 151 -3.35 -9.38 9.28
N GLY A 152 -3.04 -9.36 7.97
CA GLY A 152 -3.21 -8.18 7.12
C GLY A 152 -4.65 -8.03 6.63
N GLU A 153 -5.03 -6.81 6.25
CA GLU A 153 -6.30 -6.53 5.58
C GLU A 153 -6.45 -7.38 4.32
N SER A 154 -7.66 -7.87 4.05
CA SER A 154 -7.96 -8.74 2.93
C SER A 154 -9.12 -8.21 2.09
N ALA A 155 -9.02 -8.37 0.79
CA ALA A 155 -10.13 -8.18 -0.14
C ALA A 155 -11.05 -9.41 -0.23
N GLY A 156 -10.78 -10.47 0.53
CA GLY A 156 -11.52 -11.72 0.47
C GLY A 156 -11.32 -12.47 -0.85
N LEU A 157 -10.13 -12.38 -1.46
CA LEU A 157 -9.86 -13.04 -2.73
C LEU A 157 -9.94 -14.57 -2.59
N HIS A 158 -10.80 -15.20 -3.41
CA HIS A 158 -11.02 -16.63 -3.40
C HIS A 158 -9.95 -17.36 -4.24
N PRO A 159 -9.24 -18.35 -3.67
CA PRO A 159 -8.32 -19.20 -4.44
C PRO A 159 -9.01 -19.86 -5.63
N GLY A 160 -8.35 -19.80 -6.79
CA GLY A 160 -8.88 -20.34 -8.03
C GLY A 160 -9.60 -19.32 -8.91
N ASP A 161 -10.08 -18.21 -8.35
CA ASP A 161 -10.65 -17.11 -9.12
C ASP A 161 -9.63 -16.55 -10.12
N VAL A 162 -10.13 -16.10 -11.25
CA VAL A 162 -9.32 -15.49 -12.30
C VAL A 162 -9.79 -14.06 -12.50
N VAL A 163 -8.96 -13.11 -12.11
CA VAL A 163 -9.20 -11.67 -12.22
C VAL A 163 -8.08 -10.98 -13.00
N THR A 164 -8.30 -9.75 -13.43
CA THR A 164 -7.26 -8.96 -14.13
C THR A 164 -6.34 -8.25 -13.14
N THR A 165 -5.14 -7.84 -13.61
CA THR A 165 -4.26 -6.95 -12.83
C THR A 165 -4.99 -5.69 -12.39
N ARG A 166 -5.83 -5.09 -13.25
CA ARG A 166 -6.65 -3.92 -12.91
C ARG A 166 -7.53 -4.17 -11.69
N VAL A 167 -8.24 -5.29 -11.65
CA VAL A 167 -9.10 -5.68 -10.52
C VAL A 167 -8.28 -5.84 -9.22
N LEU A 168 -7.08 -6.40 -9.30
CA LEU A 168 -6.20 -6.50 -8.14
C LEU A 168 -5.69 -5.14 -7.66
N LEU A 169 -5.50 -4.17 -8.55
CA LEU A 169 -5.16 -2.80 -8.18
C LEU A 169 -6.32 -2.08 -7.48
N GLU A 170 -7.58 -2.34 -7.89
CA GLU A 170 -8.77 -1.83 -7.17
C GLU A 170 -8.79 -2.38 -5.72
N ALA A 171 -8.65 -3.70 -5.55
CA ALA A 171 -8.58 -4.33 -4.23
C ALA A 171 -7.41 -3.79 -3.37
N LEU A 172 -6.23 -3.64 -3.97
CA LEU A 172 -5.02 -3.13 -3.33
C LEU A 172 -5.21 -1.73 -2.76
N LEU A 173 -5.77 -0.83 -3.55
CA LEU A 173 -5.80 0.60 -3.25
C LEU A 173 -7.03 0.99 -2.44
N LEU A 174 -8.22 0.45 -2.74
CA LEU A 174 -9.46 0.78 -2.04
C LEU A 174 -9.54 0.05 -0.69
N GLN A 175 -9.59 -1.28 -0.71
CA GLN A 175 -9.71 -2.12 0.50
C GLN A 175 -8.41 -2.24 1.29
N SER A 176 -7.29 -1.68 0.79
CA SER A 176 -5.97 -1.85 1.41
C SER A 176 -5.48 -3.30 1.46
N ALA A 177 -5.88 -4.14 0.51
CA ALA A 177 -5.78 -5.59 0.52
C ALA A 177 -4.34 -6.13 0.46
N CYS A 178 -3.93 -6.90 1.45
CA CYS A 178 -2.62 -7.56 1.51
C CYS A 178 -2.58 -8.83 0.63
N ASP A 179 -3.71 -9.52 0.46
CA ASP A 179 -3.86 -10.63 -0.50
C ASP A 179 -3.62 -10.15 -1.94
N ALA A 180 -4.19 -9.02 -2.33
CA ALA A 180 -3.94 -8.42 -3.65
C ALA A 180 -2.48 -8.00 -3.82
N ALA A 181 -1.86 -7.40 -2.79
CA ALA A 181 -0.45 -7.04 -2.80
C ALA A 181 0.45 -8.27 -3.00
N TYR A 182 0.17 -9.36 -2.30
CA TYR A 182 0.88 -10.63 -2.45
C TYR A 182 0.79 -11.17 -3.88
N VAL A 183 -0.43 -11.22 -4.45
CA VAL A 183 -0.65 -11.74 -5.81
C VAL A 183 0.05 -10.87 -6.85
N LEU A 184 -0.04 -9.55 -6.73
CA LEU A 184 0.65 -8.62 -7.62
C LEU A 184 2.17 -8.76 -7.51
N ALA A 185 2.72 -8.82 -6.30
CA ALA A 185 4.16 -8.95 -6.08
C ALA A 185 4.71 -10.27 -6.65
N THR A 186 4.02 -11.38 -6.44
CA THR A 186 4.44 -12.68 -6.98
C THR A 186 4.26 -12.79 -8.49
N THR A 187 3.34 -12.03 -9.09
CA THR A 187 3.10 -11.99 -10.53
C THR A 187 4.10 -11.10 -11.28
N TYR A 188 4.46 -9.94 -10.72
CA TYR A 188 5.30 -8.92 -11.35
C TYR A 188 6.77 -8.99 -10.91
N GLY A 189 7.08 -9.82 -9.92
CA GLY A 189 8.43 -10.24 -9.56
C GLY A 189 8.56 -11.75 -9.66
N PRO A 190 9.74 -12.36 -9.90
CA PRO A 190 9.94 -13.79 -9.66
C PRO A 190 9.98 -14.05 -8.14
N GLY A 191 8.84 -13.85 -7.46
CA GLY A 191 8.70 -13.87 -6.01
C GLY A 191 8.78 -12.50 -5.33
N ILE A 192 8.42 -12.46 -4.04
CA ILE A 192 8.42 -11.21 -3.25
C ILE A 192 9.80 -10.53 -3.21
N PRO A 193 10.93 -11.22 -2.98
CA PRO A 193 12.23 -10.54 -2.89
C PRO A 193 12.59 -9.75 -4.16
N ALA A 194 12.33 -10.31 -5.34
CA ALA A 194 12.60 -9.61 -6.59
C ALA A 194 11.63 -8.44 -6.84
N PHE A 195 10.40 -8.54 -6.38
CA PHE A 195 9.45 -7.44 -6.43
C PHE A 195 9.88 -6.29 -5.49
N LEU A 196 10.33 -6.59 -4.27
CA LEU A 196 10.88 -5.61 -3.33
C LEU A 196 12.11 -4.90 -3.89
N ALA A 197 12.97 -5.63 -4.60
CA ALA A 197 14.10 -5.01 -5.30
C ALA A 197 13.63 -3.96 -6.33
N LYS A 198 12.52 -4.23 -7.06
CA LYS A 198 11.90 -3.26 -7.99
C LYS A 198 11.33 -2.06 -7.24
N MET A 199 10.61 -2.26 -6.12
CA MET A 199 10.07 -1.16 -5.31
C MET A 199 11.19 -0.25 -4.80
N ASN A 200 12.25 -0.82 -4.24
CA ASN A 200 13.39 -0.05 -3.74
C ASN A 200 14.20 0.61 -4.87
N ALA A 201 14.26 0.00 -6.06
CA ALA A 201 14.84 0.63 -7.25
C ALA A 201 14.02 1.83 -7.72
N ALA A 202 12.68 1.70 -7.76
CA ALA A 202 11.77 2.79 -8.10
C ALA A 202 11.87 3.95 -7.08
N ALA A 203 11.99 3.65 -5.79
CA ALA A 203 12.23 4.67 -4.76
C ALA A 203 13.50 5.46 -5.04
N ARG A 204 14.62 4.79 -5.33
CA ARG A 204 15.88 5.47 -5.69
C ARG A 204 15.75 6.31 -6.98
N GLN A 205 15.04 5.80 -7.99
CA GLN A 205 14.80 6.54 -9.25
C GLN A 205 13.94 7.78 -9.05
N LEU A 206 13.07 7.79 -8.05
CA LEU A 206 12.27 8.95 -7.65
C LEU A 206 13.03 9.89 -6.70
N GLY A 207 14.26 9.57 -6.30
CA GLY A 207 15.03 10.36 -5.35
C GLY A 207 14.57 10.20 -3.90
N MET A 208 13.81 9.17 -3.58
CA MET A 208 13.32 8.84 -2.22
C MET A 208 14.45 8.16 -1.41
N THR A 209 15.45 8.95 -1.01
CA THR A 209 16.69 8.44 -0.39
C THR A 209 16.52 7.97 1.05
N HIS A 210 15.44 8.36 1.70
CA HIS A 210 15.08 8.00 3.07
C HIS A 210 13.88 7.05 3.12
N THR A 211 13.75 6.17 2.11
CA THR A 211 12.65 5.20 2.00
C THR A 211 13.17 3.80 1.75
N HIS A 212 12.62 2.84 2.49
CA HIS A 212 12.93 1.43 2.32
C HIS A 212 11.68 0.56 2.46
N PHE A 213 11.50 -0.39 1.55
CA PHE A 213 10.39 -1.33 1.53
C PHE A 213 10.88 -2.76 1.80
N THR A 214 10.29 -3.43 2.79
CA THR A 214 10.55 -4.83 3.15
C THR A 214 9.34 -5.74 2.92
N SER A 215 8.18 -5.15 2.59
CA SER A 215 6.97 -5.87 2.19
C SER A 215 6.24 -5.12 1.07
N PRO A 216 5.43 -5.80 0.23
CA PRO A 216 4.68 -5.14 -0.83
C PRO A 216 3.42 -4.41 -0.33
N ASP A 217 3.07 -4.59 0.92
CA ASP A 217 1.81 -4.12 1.53
C ASP A 217 2.00 -3.20 2.75
N GLY A 218 3.23 -3.12 3.29
CA GLY A 218 3.54 -2.31 4.45
C GLY A 218 3.29 -3.01 5.79
N LEU A 219 3.06 -4.33 5.78
CA LEU A 219 3.01 -5.12 7.00
C LEU A 219 4.37 -5.07 7.74
N PRO A 220 4.35 -5.09 9.09
CA PRO A 220 5.52 -4.86 9.92
C PRO A 220 6.44 -6.09 9.97
N TYR A 221 7.10 -6.39 8.88
CA TYR A 221 7.98 -7.54 8.76
C TYR A 221 9.32 -7.15 8.09
N PRO A 222 10.46 -7.60 8.62
CA PRO A 222 10.67 -8.41 9.82
C PRO A 222 10.43 -7.68 11.14
N THR A 223 10.37 -6.36 11.17
CA THR A 223 10.08 -5.54 12.37
C THR A 223 9.13 -4.40 12.03
N GLU A 224 8.53 -3.77 13.05
CA GLU A 224 7.64 -2.61 12.93
C GLU A 224 8.27 -1.42 12.19
N TYR A 225 9.61 -1.33 12.17
CA TYR A 225 10.36 -0.21 11.58
C TYR A 225 11.11 -0.58 10.31
N SER A 226 10.93 -1.80 9.78
CA SER A 226 11.69 -2.26 8.60
C SER A 226 11.25 -1.59 7.31
N THR A 227 9.94 -1.31 7.16
CA THR A 227 9.41 -0.48 6.08
C THR A 227 9.19 0.93 6.61
N TYR A 228 9.90 1.89 6.04
CA TYR A 228 9.86 3.28 6.47
C TYR A 228 9.95 4.26 5.30
N SER A 229 9.53 5.49 5.55
CA SER A 229 9.68 6.63 4.66
C SER A 229 9.64 7.93 5.45
N THR A 230 9.78 9.06 4.75
CA THR A 230 9.67 10.41 5.30
C THR A 230 8.48 11.16 4.68
N PRO A 231 7.97 12.22 5.33
CA PRO A 231 6.97 13.07 4.69
C PRO A 231 7.43 13.64 3.34
N ALA A 232 8.71 13.98 3.17
CA ALA A 232 9.25 14.46 1.90
C ALA A 232 9.17 13.41 0.79
N ASP A 233 9.65 12.20 1.07
CA ASP A 233 9.66 11.10 0.09
C ASP A 233 8.23 10.67 -0.28
N LEU A 234 7.30 10.69 0.69
CA LEU A 234 5.91 10.34 0.41
C LEU A 234 5.18 11.39 -0.43
N LEU A 235 5.49 12.68 -0.30
CA LEU A 235 4.99 13.68 -1.25
C LEU A 235 5.49 13.38 -2.67
N THR A 236 6.78 13.05 -2.82
CA THR A 236 7.36 12.66 -4.12
C THR A 236 6.65 11.44 -4.70
N LEU A 237 6.42 10.40 -3.89
CA LEU A 237 5.69 9.19 -4.30
C LEU A 237 4.25 9.52 -4.72
N GLY A 238 3.54 10.31 -3.91
CA GLY A 238 2.17 10.71 -4.20
C GLY A 238 2.07 11.49 -5.51
N MET A 239 2.93 12.49 -5.72
CA MET A 239 2.98 13.26 -6.96
C MET A 239 3.27 12.37 -8.19
N ALA A 240 4.16 11.40 -8.06
CA ALA A 240 4.49 10.45 -9.13
C ALA A 240 3.30 9.54 -9.45
N ALA A 241 2.65 8.98 -8.43
CA ALA A 241 1.52 8.07 -8.59
C ALA A 241 0.29 8.78 -9.16
N MET A 242 -0.02 10.01 -8.70
CA MET A 242 -1.16 10.80 -9.18
C MET A 242 -1.00 11.29 -10.63
N LYS A 243 0.20 11.22 -11.22
CA LYS A 243 0.40 11.45 -12.68
C LYS A 243 -0.08 10.27 -13.54
N LEU A 244 -0.31 9.09 -12.94
CA LEU A 244 -0.79 7.91 -13.66
C LEU A 244 -2.33 7.93 -13.73
N PRO A 245 -2.96 8.04 -14.92
CA PRO A 245 -4.42 8.19 -15.03
C PRO A 245 -5.20 7.04 -14.37
N LEU A 246 -4.70 5.79 -14.51
CA LEU A 246 -5.33 4.63 -13.88
C LEU A 246 -5.26 4.71 -12.36
N PHE A 247 -4.09 5.06 -11.79
CA PHE A 247 -3.94 5.19 -10.34
C PHE A 247 -4.91 6.24 -9.79
N ARG A 248 -4.92 7.44 -10.37
CA ARG A 248 -5.84 8.53 -10.00
C ARG A 248 -7.31 8.09 -10.09
N SER A 249 -7.70 7.41 -11.16
CA SER A 249 -9.07 6.95 -11.33
C SER A 249 -9.50 5.93 -10.27
N ILE A 250 -8.58 5.07 -9.80
CA ILE A 250 -8.89 4.09 -8.75
C ILE A 250 -9.03 4.78 -7.40
N VAL A 251 -8.04 5.58 -6.96
CA VAL A 251 -8.03 6.13 -5.60
C VAL A 251 -9.12 7.17 -5.35
N ALA A 252 -9.71 7.73 -6.40
CA ALA A 252 -10.82 8.67 -6.31
C ALA A 252 -12.20 7.99 -6.14
N GLN A 253 -12.31 6.67 -6.30
CA GLN A 253 -13.57 5.94 -6.14
C GLN A 253 -13.92 5.76 -4.66
N ARG A 254 -15.22 5.86 -4.33
CA ARG A 254 -15.72 5.49 -2.99
C ARG A 254 -15.74 3.99 -2.78
N PHE A 255 -16.09 3.25 -3.81
CA PHE A 255 -16.15 1.79 -3.79
C PHE A 255 -15.93 1.22 -5.19
N TYR A 256 -15.63 -0.07 -5.25
CA TYR A 256 -15.59 -0.86 -6.47
C TYR A 256 -16.41 -2.14 -6.31
N HIS A 257 -17.22 -2.47 -7.33
CA HIS A 257 -17.99 -3.70 -7.38
C HIS A 257 -17.63 -4.52 -8.61
N LEU A 258 -17.19 -5.75 -8.38
CA LEU A 258 -17.00 -6.76 -9.42
C LEU A 258 -18.13 -7.77 -9.34
N ALA A 259 -19.04 -7.76 -10.31
CA ALA A 259 -20.13 -8.73 -10.37
C ALA A 259 -19.60 -10.14 -10.63
N LYS A 260 -20.25 -11.17 -10.02
CA LYS A 260 -19.89 -12.57 -10.22
C LYS A 260 -19.87 -12.96 -11.69
N ARG A 261 -18.80 -13.66 -12.13
CA ARG A 261 -18.73 -14.27 -13.45
C ARG A 261 -18.55 -15.78 -13.30
N ARG A 262 -19.63 -16.53 -13.61
CA ARG A 262 -19.66 -17.99 -13.47
C ARG A 262 -18.47 -18.65 -14.18
N GLY A 263 -17.77 -19.55 -13.49
CA GLY A 263 -16.58 -20.23 -14.00
C GLY A 263 -15.30 -19.38 -14.01
N HIS A 264 -15.35 -18.14 -13.57
CA HIS A 264 -14.19 -17.24 -13.54
C HIS A 264 -13.89 -16.69 -12.14
N HIS A 265 -14.85 -16.00 -11.50
CA HIS A 265 -14.64 -15.40 -10.18
C HIS A 265 -15.97 -15.18 -9.42
N HIS A 266 -15.86 -15.03 -8.10
CA HIS A 266 -16.91 -14.59 -7.21
C HIS A 266 -17.27 -13.12 -7.43
N SER A 267 -18.31 -12.64 -6.78
CA SER A 267 -18.60 -11.22 -6.66
C SER A 267 -17.73 -10.62 -5.55
N TYR A 268 -17.26 -9.38 -5.76
CA TYR A 268 -16.47 -8.63 -4.80
C TYR A 268 -17.01 -7.23 -4.66
N TRP A 269 -16.98 -6.71 -3.43
CA TRP A 269 -17.31 -5.33 -3.10
C TRP A 269 -16.22 -4.80 -2.18
N TRP A 270 -15.63 -3.67 -2.54
CA TRP A 270 -14.54 -3.04 -1.78
C TRP A 270 -14.81 -1.55 -1.61
N ASP A 271 -14.87 -1.09 -0.35
CA ASP A 271 -14.98 0.32 -0.03
C ASP A 271 -13.60 0.96 0.07
N ASN A 272 -13.53 2.25 -0.24
CA ASN A 272 -12.30 3.01 -0.07
C ASN A 272 -12.08 3.34 1.41
N THR A 273 -10.97 2.90 1.97
CA THR A 273 -10.60 3.16 3.37
C THR A 273 -10.21 4.61 3.66
N ASN A 274 -10.17 5.49 2.64
CA ASN A 274 -9.89 6.90 2.80
C ASN A 274 -11.17 7.70 3.02
N ASP A 275 -11.49 8.02 4.28
CA ASP A 275 -12.69 8.77 4.68
C ASP A 275 -12.79 10.19 4.07
N LEU A 276 -11.71 10.74 3.50
CA LEU A 276 -11.81 12.02 2.78
C LEU A 276 -12.61 11.88 1.48
N ILE A 277 -12.63 10.68 0.88
CA ILE A 277 -13.32 10.46 -0.41
C ILE A 277 -14.84 10.49 -0.20
N GLY A 278 -15.45 11.54 -0.70
CA GLY A 278 -16.88 11.82 -0.57
C GLY A 278 -17.25 12.67 0.64
N ASP A 279 -16.39 12.79 1.68
CA ASP A 279 -16.66 13.57 2.87
C ASP A 279 -15.94 14.93 2.86
N TYR A 280 -14.77 15.00 2.19
CA TYR A 280 -14.04 16.27 2.06
C TYR A 280 -14.15 16.80 0.61
N PRO A 281 -14.71 18.02 0.42
CA PRO A 281 -14.90 18.57 -0.92
C PRO A 281 -13.58 18.66 -1.70
N GLY A 282 -13.57 18.07 -2.90
CA GLY A 282 -12.42 18.05 -3.80
C GLY A 282 -11.36 17.00 -3.49
N ALA A 283 -11.53 16.16 -2.46
CA ALA A 283 -10.63 15.02 -2.24
C ALA A 283 -10.74 13.99 -3.36
N ASP A 284 -9.60 13.56 -3.90
CA ASP A 284 -9.50 12.60 -5.00
C ASP A 284 -8.42 11.53 -4.79
N GLY A 285 -7.93 11.38 -3.58
CA GLY A 285 -6.96 10.34 -3.19
C GLY A 285 -6.39 10.54 -1.80
N ILE A 286 -5.42 9.74 -1.31
CA ILE A 286 -4.65 8.73 -2.05
C ILE A 286 -4.70 7.38 -1.31
N LYS A 287 -4.09 7.29 -0.08
CA LYS A 287 -3.99 6.00 0.63
C LYS A 287 -3.81 6.15 2.13
N THR A 288 -4.59 5.41 2.89
CA THR A 288 -4.46 5.22 4.33
C THR A 288 -3.33 4.24 4.68
N GLY A 289 -2.82 4.33 5.89
CA GLY A 289 -1.87 3.37 6.45
C GLY A 289 -2.04 3.26 7.96
N TYR A 290 -1.97 2.03 8.48
CA TYR A 290 -1.97 1.77 9.90
C TYR A 290 -1.09 0.55 10.21
N THR A 291 -0.29 0.64 11.25
CA THR A 291 0.28 -0.43 12.07
C THR A 291 0.43 0.12 13.48
N ASP A 292 0.73 -0.72 14.46
CA ASP A 292 0.91 -0.24 15.84
C ASP A 292 2.02 0.79 15.97
N ALA A 293 3.12 0.65 15.25
CA ALA A 293 4.20 1.65 15.26
C ALA A 293 3.90 2.87 14.38
N ALA A 294 3.27 2.66 13.21
CA ALA A 294 2.94 3.73 12.29
C ALA A 294 1.82 4.63 12.82
N ARG A 295 0.87 4.09 13.59
CA ARG A 295 -0.39 4.74 13.95
C ARG A 295 -1.18 5.12 12.69
N HIS A 296 -2.15 6.02 12.78
CA HIS A 296 -2.92 6.45 11.62
C HIS A 296 -2.08 7.36 10.73
N CYS A 297 -1.91 6.93 9.48
CA CYS A 297 -1.21 7.64 8.42
C CYS A 297 -2.15 7.85 7.24
N LEU A 298 -2.00 8.96 6.52
CA LEU A 298 -2.73 9.23 5.29
C LEU A 298 -1.86 10.05 4.34
N LEU A 299 -1.67 9.54 3.13
CA LEU A 299 -1.22 10.29 1.97
C LEU A 299 -2.49 10.74 1.22
N PHE A 300 -2.64 12.03 0.91
CA PHE A 300 -3.90 12.58 0.41
C PHE A 300 -3.68 13.66 -0.65
N GLU A 301 -4.67 13.84 -1.52
CA GLU A 301 -4.76 14.94 -2.47
C GLU A 301 -6.18 15.50 -2.47
N ALA A 302 -6.29 16.81 -2.71
CA ALA A 302 -7.56 17.47 -2.95
C ALA A 302 -7.39 18.65 -3.91
N ALA A 303 -8.38 18.88 -4.78
CA ALA A 303 -8.39 19.96 -5.74
C ALA A 303 -9.59 20.89 -5.53
N ARG A 304 -9.34 22.21 -5.45
CA ARG A 304 -10.38 23.24 -5.34
C ARG A 304 -9.98 24.51 -6.10
N HIS A 305 -10.88 25.07 -6.85
CA HIS A 305 -10.70 26.38 -7.53
C HIS A 305 -9.39 26.46 -8.35
N GLY A 306 -9.01 25.36 -9.02
CA GLY A 306 -7.78 25.32 -9.83
C GLY A 306 -6.49 25.09 -9.03
N VAL A 307 -6.56 24.96 -7.71
CA VAL A 307 -5.42 24.64 -6.83
C VAL A 307 -5.52 23.16 -6.44
N THR A 308 -4.44 22.41 -6.64
CA THR A 308 -4.30 21.03 -6.19
C THR A 308 -3.30 20.96 -5.05
N LEU A 309 -3.75 20.50 -3.89
CA LEU A 309 -2.92 20.29 -2.71
C LEU A 309 -2.71 18.82 -2.47
N ILE A 310 -1.45 18.42 -2.32
CA ILE A 310 -1.04 17.08 -1.93
C ILE A 310 -0.37 17.12 -0.56
N GLY A 311 -0.69 16.16 0.30
CA GLY A 311 -0.14 16.14 1.63
C GLY A 311 -0.03 14.76 2.23
N VAL A 312 0.69 14.69 3.35
CA VAL A 312 0.83 13.46 4.13
C VAL A 312 0.77 13.79 5.63
N VAL A 313 0.13 12.92 6.39
CA VAL A 313 0.19 12.89 7.85
C VAL A 313 0.64 11.49 8.29
N LEU A 314 1.60 11.44 9.22
CA LEU A 314 2.21 10.22 9.75
C LEU A 314 2.13 10.22 11.27
N GLY A 315 1.72 9.08 11.83
CA GLY A 315 1.67 8.92 13.28
C GLY A 315 0.62 9.80 13.96
N SER A 316 -0.55 9.95 13.36
CA SER A 316 -1.70 10.56 14.05
C SER A 316 -2.12 9.70 15.24
N PRO A 317 -2.52 10.32 16.39
CA PRO A 317 -2.81 9.57 17.60
C PRO A 317 -4.00 8.62 17.43
N ASP A 318 -4.03 7.59 18.24
CA ASP A 318 -5.05 6.53 18.20
C ASP A 318 -6.34 7.00 18.91
N THR A 319 -6.95 8.07 18.39
CA THR A 319 -8.21 8.65 18.89
C THR A 319 -9.43 8.14 18.11
N GLY A 320 -9.22 7.17 17.20
CA GLY A 320 -10.22 6.57 16.34
C GLY A 320 -9.71 6.37 14.91
N PRO A 321 -10.40 5.56 14.10
CA PRO A 321 -9.97 5.20 12.76
C PRO A 321 -9.81 6.41 11.82
N GLN A 322 -10.55 7.48 12.07
CA GLN A 322 -10.55 8.70 11.26
C GLN A 322 -9.46 9.72 11.65
N ALA A 323 -8.58 9.41 12.62
CA ALA A 323 -7.59 10.38 13.13
C ALA A 323 -6.67 10.92 12.03
N GLY A 324 -6.29 10.09 11.06
CA GLY A 324 -5.51 10.51 9.89
C GLY A 324 -6.29 11.46 8.99
N ALA A 325 -7.54 11.14 8.67
CA ALA A 325 -8.41 11.97 7.83
C ALA A 325 -8.72 13.33 8.48
N GLN A 326 -8.96 13.36 9.78
CA GLN A 326 -9.17 14.60 10.51
C GLN A 326 -7.94 15.51 10.48
N ALA A 327 -6.75 14.97 10.72
CA ALA A 327 -5.50 15.73 10.64
C ALA A 327 -5.25 16.26 9.22
N ALA A 328 -5.52 15.45 8.20
CA ALA A 328 -5.42 15.83 6.78
C ALA A 328 -6.43 16.95 6.41
N ALA A 329 -7.68 16.84 6.87
CA ALA A 329 -8.72 17.86 6.63
C ALA A 329 -8.32 19.23 7.24
N HIS A 330 -7.77 19.24 8.46
CA HIS A 330 -7.25 20.47 9.08
C HIS A 330 -6.11 21.08 8.25
N LEU A 331 -5.22 20.24 7.72
CA LEU A 331 -4.08 20.68 6.91
C LEU A 331 -4.54 21.21 5.55
N LEU A 332 -5.49 20.54 4.89
CA LEU A 332 -6.10 20.99 3.63
C LEU A 332 -6.87 22.31 3.81
N ASN A 333 -7.69 22.44 4.87
CA ASN A 333 -8.43 23.68 5.15
C ASN A 333 -7.49 24.86 5.33
N TRP A 334 -6.38 24.66 6.05
CA TRP A 334 -5.37 25.68 6.20
C TRP A 334 -4.72 26.02 4.86
N GLY A 335 -4.32 25.01 4.06
CA GLY A 335 -3.67 25.20 2.76
C GLY A 335 -4.54 25.95 1.77
N PHE A 336 -5.82 25.58 1.61
CA PHE A 336 -6.77 26.29 0.75
C PHE A 336 -7.12 27.68 1.25
N GLY A 337 -6.94 27.97 2.56
CA GLY A 337 -7.10 29.31 3.12
C GLY A 337 -5.93 30.25 2.84
N LEU A 338 -4.81 29.77 2.31
CA LEU A 338 -3.65 30.60 1.99
C LEU A 338 -3.87 31.34 0.67
N LYS A 339 -3.76 32.68 0.67
CA LYS A 339 -3.75 33.48 -0.57
C LYS A 339 -2.60 33.07 -1.52
N ALA A 340 -1.48 32.63 -0.97
CA ALA A 340 -0.30 32.19 -1.71
C ALA A 340 -0.49 30.82 -2.43
N ALA A 341 -1.47 30.03 -2.05
CA ALA A 341 -1.80 28.78 -2.75
C ALA A 341 -2.56 29.05 -4.08
N ALA A 342 -3.22 30.20 -4.18
CA ALA A 342 -4.02 30.61 -5.34
C ALA A 342 -3.25 31.41 -6.40
N SER A 343 -2.03 31.89 -6.07
CA SER A 343 -1.18 32.65 -7.01
C SER A 343 0.04 31.81 -7.39
N GLY A 344 -0.13 30.96 -8.39
CA GLY A 344 0.91 30.19 -9.02
C GLY A 344 0.97 30.45 -10.50
#